data_7454cdba882c61cab012f85df066241f
#
_entry.id   7454cdba882c61cab012f85df066241f
#
_cell.length_a   1.000
_cell.length_b   1.000
_cell.length_c   1.000
_cell.angle_alpha   90.00
_cell.angle_beta   90.00
_cell.angle_gamma   90.00
#
_symmetry.space_group_name_H-M   'P 1'
#
loop_
_entity.id
_entity.type
_entity.pdbx_description
1 polymer ?
#
loop_
_entity_poly.entity_id
_entity_poly.type
_entity_poly.pdbx_seq_one_letter_code
_entity_poly.pdbx_strand_id
1 'polypeptide(L)'
;MKPGRPTATLTLDGQSLTATEAGLLALSVRQSHGAHDAVELSLWPRSKFASAAPGATLTVALGTDTDNEDVLTGEIIAVSRTPAALRLEALSATIALSRLRQSRTYLDQTIADIVNDLASFVGTDDVTADLKLSAYSIDDRRTVWAHILELATLAGAEAGVSASGTIRFVPAGTSPVTHTLRYGATLLSWDIQTIASPHVPKVFASGAASEQGAERWHWLARDPVGEGTEPARLIGSFHTRDAADALAKTLGDAAKRATTRGSIRLVGEPTLRPGDVVELKDLPGDASGSFRILTLRHIFNPHAGFVTEATVEGAGSPGGFGP
;
A
#
# COMPACT_ATOMS: atom_id res chain seq x y z
N MET A 1 -29.37 -3.18 -0.24
CA MET A 1 -28.88 -1.84 0.09
C MET A 1 -29.67 -0.82 -0.73
N LYS A 2 -30.26 0.20 -0.13
CA LYS A 2 -30.83 1.31 -0.92
C LYS A 2 -29.67 2.03 -1.57
N PRO A 3 -29.72 2.33 -2.87
CA PRO A 3 -28.65 3.12 -3.50
C PRO A 3 -28.69 4.53 -2.92
N GLY A 4 -27.76 4.83 -2.02
CA GLY A 4 -27.56 6.18 -1.51
C GLY A 4 -26.95 7.07 -2.61
N ARG A 5 -27.12 8.38 -2.49
CA ARG A 5 -26.47 9.33 -3.39
C ARG A 5 -24.98 9.36 -3.05
N PRO A 6 -24.07 9.18 -4.03
CA PRO A 6 -22.64 9.31 -3.79
C PRO A 6 -22.30 10.67 -3.18
N THR A 7 -21.47 10.67 -2.13
CA THR A 7 -21.03 11.89 -1.46
C THR A 7 -19.55 11.82 -1.12
N ALA A 8 -18.95 12.99 -0.88
CA ALA A 8 -17.63 13.15 -0.35
C ALA A 8 -17.65 14.23 0.74
N THR A 9 -16.90 13.99 1.79
CA THR A 9 -16.65 14.94 2.88
C THR A 9 -15.16 15.24 2.93
N LEU A 10 -14.82 16.50 3.02
CA LEU A 10 -13.46 17.00 3.10
C LEU A 10 -13.28 17.71 4.43
N THR A 11 -12.28 17.32 5.20
CA THR A 11 -11.93 17.96 6.46
C THR A 11 -10.54 18.57 6.34
N LEU A 12 -10.44 19.88 6.45
CA LEU A 12 -9.18 20.64 6.41
C LEU A 12 -8.96 21.32 7.76
N ASP A 13 -7.86 20.97 8.44
CA ASP A 13 -7.51 21.49 9.78
C ASP A 13 -8.70 21.49 10.76
N GLY A 14 -9.50 20.42 10.73
CA GLY A 14 -10.68 20.25 11.59
C GLY A 14 -11.98 20.90 11.06
N GLN A 15 -11.94 21.67 9.98
CA GLN A 15 -13.14 22.16 9.31
C GLN A 15 -13.66 21.12 8.31
N SER A 16 -14.81 20.52 8.61
CA SER A 16 -15.44 19.52 7.75
C SER A 16 -16.51 20.16 6.86
N LEU A 17 -16.46 19.86 5.57
CA LEU A 17 -17.38 20.33 4.55
C LEU A 17 -17.77 19.20 3.60
N THR A 18 -19.04 19.16 3.23
CA THR A 18 -19.51 18.28 2.13
C THR A 18 -18.93 18.74 0.79
N ALA A 19 -18.92 17.85 -0.20
CA ALA A 19 -18.47 18.16 -1.55
C ALA A 19 -19.10 19.45 -2.11
N THR A 20 -20.39 19.64 -1.87
CA THR A 20 -21.14 20.83 -2.34
C THR A 20 -20.70 22.10 -1.61
N GLU A 21 -20.57 22.07 -0.29
CA GLU A 21 -20.15 23.22 0.52
C GLU A 21 -18.70 23.63 0.25
N ALA A 22 -17.82 22.66 0.01
CA ALA A 22 -16.45 22.87 -0.39
C ALA A 22 -16.32 23.38 -1.84
N GLY A 23 -17.37 23.26 -2.65
CA GLY A 23 -17.32 23.57 -4.08
C GLY A 23 -16.43 22.59 -4.84
N LEU A 24 -16.53 21.30 -4.53
CA LEU A 24 -15.72 20.25 -5.14
C LEU A 24 -16.11 20.06 -6.62
N LEU A 25 -15.12 20.11 -7.52
CA LEU A 25 -15.26 19.84 -8.95
C LEU A 25 -14.84 18.41 -9.28
N ALA A 26 -13.73 17.96 -8.73
CA ALA A 26 -13.22 16.61 -8.91
C ALA A 26 -12.31 16.22 -7.75
N LEU A 27 -12.29 14.94 -7.44
CA LEU A 27 -11.46 14.32 -6.43
C LEU A 27 -10.88 12.99 -6.97
N SER A 28 -9.61 12.78 -6.75
CA SER A 28 -8.95 11.48 -6.99
C SER A 28 -8.12 11.12 -5.77
N VAL A 29 -8.34 9.93 -5.21
CA VAL A 29 -7.52 9.34 -4.14
C VAL A 29 -6.83 8.11 -4.71
N ARG A 30 -5.51 8.03 -4.60
CA ARG A 30 -4.70 6.87 -4.99
C ARG A 30 -4.09 6.23 -3.77
N GLN A 31 -4.19 4.90 -3.67
CA GLN A 31 -3.65 4.13 -2.56
C GLN A 31 -2.86 2.93 -3.09
N SER A 32 -1.72 2.63 -2.46
CA SER A 32 -0.90 1.47 -2.81
C SER A 32 0.07 1.11 -1.69
N HIS A 33 0.44 -0.16 -1.58
CA HIS A 33 1.56 -0.55 -0.72
C HIS A 33 2.89 -0.05 -1.30
N GLY A 34 3.77 0.40 -0.42
CA GLY A 34 5.13 0.80 -0.78
C GLY A 34 5.28 2.19 -1.41
N ALA A 35 4.18 2.90 -1.69
CA ALA A 35 4.20 4.28 -2.15
C ALA A 35 3.41 5.19 -1.21
N HIS A 36 3.50 6.50 -1.43
CA HIS A 36 2.65 7.45 -0.72
C HIS A 36 1.24 7.41 -1.29
N ASP A 37 0.26 7.24 -0.43
CA ASP A 37 -1.11 7.49 -0.84
C ASP A 37 -1.27 8.98 -1.12
N ALA A 38 -2.03 9.31 -2.15
CA ALA A 38 -2.12 10.66 -2.69
C ALA A 38 -3.56 11.08 -2.94
N VAL A 39 -3.85 12.34 -2.65
CA VAL A 39 -5.12 13.00 -2.99
C VAL A 39 -4.87 14.14 -3.92
N GLU A 40 -5.67 14.22 -4.97
CA GLU A 40 -5.76 15.38 -5.87
C GLU A 40 -7.18 15.93 -5.80
N LEU A 41 -7.32 17.18 -5.39
CA LEU A 41 -8.59 17.91 -5.34
C LEU A 41 -8.61 19.04 -6.34
N SER A 42 -9.74 19.22 -7.00
CA SER A 42 -10.08 20.44 -7.77
C SER A 42 -11.33 21.05 -7.16
N LEU A 43 -11.23 22.28 -6.71
CA LEU A 43 -12.28 23.04 -6.05
C LEU A 43 -12.58 24.32 -6.82
N TRP A 44 -13.73 24.91 -6.61
CA TRP A 44 -14.03 26.24 -7.12
C TRP A 44 -13.02 27.27 -6.62
N PRO A 45 -12.69 28.31 -7.40
CA PRO A 45 -11.69 29.31 -6.97
C PRO A 45 -12.06 30.04 -5.68
N ARG A 46 -13.36 30.16 -5.39
CA ARG A 46 -13.92 30.77 -4.17
C ARG A 46 -14.40 29.74 -3.15
N SER A 47 -13.79 28.55 -3.15
CA SER A 47 -14.06 27.54 -2.12
C SER A 47 -13.85 28.10 -0.73
N LYS A 48 -14.57 27.58 0.26
CA LYS A 48 -14.32 27.85 1.69
C LYS A 48 -12.92 27.42 2.13
N PHE A 49 -12.26 26.55 1.34
CA PHE A 49 -10.84 26.16 1.53
C PHE A 49 -9.84 27.04 0.77
N ALA A 50 -10.25 28.26 0.32
CA ALA A 50 -9.35 29.15 -0.40
C ALA A 50 -8.09 29.57 0.37
N SER A 51 -8.13 29.50 1.71
CA SER A 51 -6.99 29.74 2.60
C SER A 51 -6.06 28.53 2.80
N ALA A 52 -6.36 27.38 2.20
CA ALA A 52 -5.52 26.17 2.31
C ALA A 52 -4.06 26.49 1.97
N ALA A 53 -3.14 25.92 2.74
CA ALA A 53 -1.70 26.10 2.58
C ALA A 53 -0.99 24.74 2.69
N PRO A 54 0.22 24.60 2.11
CA PRO A 54 1.07 23.45 2.37
C PRO A 54 1.33 23.28 3.87
N GLY A 55 1.33 22.04 4.33
CA GLY A 55 1.45 21.68 5.75
C GLY A 55 0.12 21.47 6.47
N ALA A 56 -1.01 21.92 5.92
CA ALA A 56 -2.33 21.69 6.49
C ALA A 56 -2.73 20.21 6.39
N THR A 57 -3.49 19.72 7.38
CA THR A 57 -4.01 18.35 7.40
C THR A 57 -5.31 18.24 6.62
N LEU A 58 -5.37 17.32 5.69
CA LEU A 58 -6.54 17.01 4.90
C LEU A 58 -7.00 15.57 5.17
N THR A 59 -8.28 15.40 5.56
CA THR A 59 -8.95 14.10 5.59
C THR A 59 -10.02 14.05 4.52
N VAL A 60 -10.10 12.95 3.80
CA VAL A 60 -11.10 12.68 2.76
C VAL A 60 -11.91 11.48 3.17
N ALA A 61 -13.24 11.65 3.22
CA ALA A 61 -14.20 10.58 3.37
C ALA A 61 -15.04 10.46 2.09
N LEU A 62 -15.30 9.23 1.68
CA LEU A 62 -16.11 8.88 0.50
C LEU A 62 -17.21 7.90 0.89
N GLY A 63 -18.31 7.90 0.16
CA GLY A 63 -19.39 6.95 0.39
C GLY A 63 -20.72 7.44 -0.19
N THR A 64 -21.75 7.29 0.62
CA THR A 64 -23.09 7.74 0.32
C THR A 64 -23.58 8.70 1.40
N ASP A 65 -24.71 9.32 1.18
CA ASP A 65 -25.36 10.21 2.15
C ASP A 65 -25.75 9.53 3.47
N THR A 66 -25.70 8.20 3.52
CA THR A 66 -26.03 7.39 4.71
C THR A 66 -24.83 6.65 5.30
N ASP A 67 -23.71 6.56 4.55
CA ASP A 67 -22.56 5.76 4.93
C ASP A 67 -21.29 6.33 4.28
N ASN A 68 -20.46 6.97 5.09
CA ASN A 68 -19.22 7.64 4.68
C ASN A 68 -18.04 7.02 5.43
N GLU A 69 -17.01 6.64 4.68
CA GLU A 69 -15.79 6.07 5.20
C GLU A 69 -14.58 6.98 4.93
N ASP A 70 -13.75 7.19 5.93
CA ASP A 70 -12.46 7.84 5.75
C ASP A 70 -11.57 6.99 4.85
N VAL A 71 -11.13 7.58 3.75
CA VAL A 71 -10.26 6.88 2.79
C VAL A 71 -8.82 7.31 2.88
N LEU A 72 -8.55 8.54 3.30
CA LEU A 72 -7.19 9.05 3.45
C LEU A 72 -7.12 10.25 4.39
N THR A 73 -6.12 10.25 5.27
CA THR A 73 -5.65 11.42 6.02
C THR A 73 -4.20 11.70 5.63
N GLY A 74 -3.89 12.96 5.30
CA GLY A 74 -2.58 13.35 4.84
C GLY A 74 -2.29 14.84 4.97
N GLU A 75 -1.09 15.24 4.57
CA GLU A 75 -0.58 16.63 4.57
C GLU A 75 -0.69 17.23 3.16
N ILE A 76 -1.22 18.43 3.05
CA ILE A 76 -1.20 19.19 1.80
C ILE A 76 0.25 19.55 1.47
N ILE A 77 0.71 19.10 0.30
CA ILE A 77 2.08 19.34 -0.20
C ILE A 77 2.12 20.44 -1.26
N ALA A 78 1.04 20.64 -1.98
CA ALA A 78 0.95 21.66 -3.02
C ALA A 78 -0.43 22.31 -3.10
N VAL A 79 -0.42 23.61 -3.37
CA VAL A 79 -1.63 24.41 -3.60
C VAL A 79 -1.43 25.25 -4.86
N SER A 80 -2.29 25.05 -5.84
CA SER A 80 -2.29 25.82 -7.09
C SER A 80 -3.59 26.58 -7.24
N ARG A 81 -3.49 27.87 -7.57
CA ARG A 81 -4.64 28.76 -7.75
C ARG A 81 -4.67 29.29 -9.17
N THR A 82 -5.77 29.07 -9.84
CA THR A 82 -6.04 29.60 -11.18
C THR A 82 -7.39 30.32 -11.19
N PRO A 83 -7.71 31.12 -12.22
CA PRO A 83 -9.05 31.70 -12.35
C PRO A 83 -10.18 30.66 -12.44
N ALA A 84 -9.87 29.43 -12.86
CA ALA A 84 -10.83 28.35 -13.06
C ALA A 84 -10.96 27.41 -11.86
N ALA A 85 -9.90 27.22 -11.05
CA ALA A 85 -9.90 26.25 -9.97
C ALA A 85 -8.84 26.54 -8.89
N LEU A 86 -9.14 26.13 -7.68
CA LEU A 86 -8.18 25.87 -6.60
C LEU A 86 -7.86 24.37 -6.65
N ARG A 87 -6.58 24.01 -6.78
CA ARG A 87 -6.11 22.62 -6.75
C ARG A 87 -5.28 22.39 -5.51
N LEU A 88 -5.56 21.29 -4.83
CA LEU A 88 -4.84 20.84 -3.65
C LEU A 88 -4.31 19.44 -3.93
N GLU A 89 -3.06 19.22 -3.56
CA GLU A 89 -2.44 17.90 -3.59
C GLU A 89 -1.99 17.57 -2.16
N ALA A 90 -2.36 16.39 -1.66
CA ALA A 90 -1.95 15.91 -0.36
C ALA A 90 -1.37 14.50 -0.45
N LEU A 91 -0.42 14.20 0.43
CA LEU A 91 0.18 12.88 0.59
C LEU A 91 -0.05 12.35 1.99
N SER A 92 -0.14 11.03 2.11
CA SER A 92 -0.29 10.34 3.39
C SER A 92 0.91 10.56 4.32
N ALA A 93 0.78 10.15 5.57
CA ALA A 93 1.80 10.33 6.61
C ALA A 93 3.18 9.74 6.26
N THR A 94 3.28 8.80 5.31
CA THR A 94 4.57 8.27 4.82
C THR A 94 5.49 9.34 4.23
N ILE A 95 4.95 10.51 3.84
CA ILE A 95 5.78 11.63 3.36
C ILE A 95 6.70 12.16 4.46
N ALA A 96 6.24 12.18 5.71
CA ALA A 96 7.06 12.60 6.84
C ALA A 96 8.25 11.65 7.04
N LEU A 97 8.03 10.33 6.91
CA LEU A 97 9.10 9.31 6.95
C LEU A 97 10.07 9.43 5.76
N SER A 98 9.60 9.90 4.61
CA SER A 98 10.44 10.14 3.44
C SER A 98 11.27 11.42 3.52
N ARG A 99 10.89 12.35 4.39
CA ARG A 99 11.68 13.55 4.70
C ARG A 99 12.72 13.30 5.79
N LEU A 100 12.52 12.25 6.60
CA LEU A 100 13.39 11.93 7.72
C LEU A 100 14.57 11.05 7.27
N ARG A 101 15.77 11.41 7.74
CA ARG A 101 17.00 10.67 7.59
C ARG A 101 17.67 10.56 8.94
N GLN A 102 18.12 9.38 9.30
CA GLN A 102 18.78 9.14 10.59
C GLN A 102 19.74 7.97 10.49
N SER A 103 20.74 7.95 11.37
CA SER A 103 21.66 6.84 11.55
C SER A 103 21.41 6.19 12.90
N ARG A 104 21.13 4.89 12.90
CA ARG A 104 20.87 4.11 14.12
C ARG A 104 21.21 2.65 13.89
N THR A 105 21.60 1.96 14.93
CA THR A 105 21.83 0.51 14.92
C THR A 105 20.90 -0.18 15.91
N TYR A 106 20.27 -1.23 15.46
CA TYR A 106 19.41 -2.12 16.23
C TYR A 106 20.13 -3.45 16.42
N LEU A 107 20.12 -3.99 17.62
CA LEU A 107 20.74 -5.26 17.96
C LEU A 107 19.68 -6.17 18.58
N ASP A 108 19.64 -7.42 18.11
CA ASP A 108 18.74 -8.45 18.62
C ASP A 108 17.26 -8.05 18.70
N GLN A 109 16.76 -7.29 17.71
CA GLN A 109 15.37 -6.82 17.64
C GLN A 109 14.58 -7.50 16.54
N THR A 110 13.26 -7.59 16.74
CA THR A 110 12.34 -8.00 15.66
C THR A 110 12.16 -6.87 14.65
N ILE A 111 11.77 -7.22 13.42
CA ILE A 111 11.45 -6.21 12.41
C ILE A 111 10.30 -5.33 12.90
N ALA A 112 9.31 -5.90 13.60
CA ALA A 112 8.20 -5.12 14.16
C ALA A 112 8.69 -4.06 15.16
N ASP A 113 9.62 -4.39 16.07
CA ASP A 113 10.18 -3.42 17.01
C ASP A 113 10.91 -2.29 16.29
N ILE A 114 11.70 -2.62 15.26
CA ILE A 114 12.44 -1.66 14.45
C ILE A 114 11.46 -0.72 13.72
N VAL A 115 10.42 -1.24 13.09
CA VAL A 115 9.43 -0.44 12.37
C VAL A 115 8.66 0.47 13.33
N ASN A 116 8.26 -0.02 14.51
CA ASN A 116 7.59 0.78 15.53
C ASN A 116 8.46 1.96 16.01
N ASP A 117 9.75 1.73 16.21
CA ASP A 117 10.68 2.81 16.59
C ASP A 117 10.85 3.81 15.44
N LEU A 118 11.07 3.34 14.21
CA LEU A 118 11.25 4.19 13.03
C LEU A 118 10.03 5.06 12.69
N ALA A 119 8.84 4.53 12.93
CA ALA A 119 7.58 5.21 12.63
C ALA A 119 6.95 5.91 13.84
N SER A 120 7.62 5.92 14.99
CA SER A 120 7.04 6.36 16.29
C SER A 120 6.45 7.76 16.28
N PHE A 121 7.01 8.71 15.53
CA PHE A 121 6.51 10.08 15.48
C PHE A 121 5.29 10.28 14.56
N VAL A 122 5.05 9.34 13.64
CA VAL A 122 3.85 9.30 12.79
C VAL A 122 2.73 8.52 13.48
N GLY A 123 3.12 7.53 14.29
CA GLY A 123 2.25 6.54 14.89
C GLY A 123 2.12 5.29 14.05
N THR A 124 1.90 4.18 14.74
CA THR A 124 1.70 2.86 14.14
C THR A 124 0.35 2.30 14.59
N ASP A 125 -0.29 1.51 13.74
CA ASP A 125 -1.54 0.82 14.06
C ASP A 125 -1.28 -0.68 14.14
N ASP A 126 -1.19 -1.37 13.02
CA ASP A 126 -0.96 -2.81 12.97
C ASP A 126 0.44 -3.07 12.42
N VAL A 127 1.37 -3.46 13.31
CA VAL A 127 2.76 -3.77 12.97
C VAL A 127 3.08 -5.17 13.44
N THR A 128 3.20 -6.11 12.50
CA THR A 128 3.43 -7.52 12.76
C THR A 128 4.54 -8.06 11.87
N ALA A 129 5.67 -8.45 12.46
CA ALA A 129 6.76 -9.15 11.79
C ALA A 129 7.71 -9.78 12.82
N ASP A 130 7.68 -11.09 12.94
CA ASP A 130 8.37 -11.84 13.98
C ASP A 130 9.85 -12.14 13.65
N LEU A 131 10.29 -11.87 12.40
CA LEU A 131 11.66 -12.11 11.98
C LEU A 131 12.61 -11.26 12.84
N LYS A 132 13.48 -11.94 13.60
CA LYS A 132 14.47 -11.31 14.46
C LYS A 132 15.78 -11.10 13.69
N LEU A 133 16.33 -9.90 13.81
CA LEU A 133 17.60 -9.52 13.21
C LEU A 133 18.65 -9.37 14.32
N SER A 134 19.77 -10.07 14.18
CA SER A 134 20.90 -9.94 15.13
C SER A 134 21.50 -8.55 15.13
N ALA A 135 21.58 -7.92 13.97
CA ALA A 135 21.99 -6.53 13.80
C ALA A 135 21.34 -5.92 12.56
N TYR A 136 20.80 -4.72 12.68
CA TYR A 136 20.32 -3.92 11.57
C TYR A 136 20.77 -2.48 11.75
N SER A 137 21.42 -1.92 10.76
CA SER A 137 21.87 -0.54 10.77
C SER A 137 21.20 0.24 9.66
N ILE A 138 20.64 1.37 10.02
CA ILE A 138 20.16 2.38 9.06
C ILE A 138 21.16 3.53 8.99
N ASP A 139 21.25 4.15 7.85
CA ASP A 139 22.11 5.30 7.60
C ASP A 139 21.32 6.46 6.98
N ASP A 140 21.85 7.66 7.11
CA ASP A 140 21.23 8.90 6.63
C ASP A 140 21.34 9.12 5.11
N ARG A 141 21.96 8.20 4.37
CA ARG A 141 21.96 8.24 2.89
C ARG A 141 20.60 7.89 2.32
N ARG A 142 19.80 7.12 3.07
CA ARG A 142 18.45 6.72 2.70
C ARG A 142 17.43 7.33 3.66
N THR A 143 16.18 7.43 3.20
CA THR A 143 15.08 7.90 4.04
C THR A 143 14.60 6.79 4.97
N VAL A 144 13.99 7.15 6.08
CA VAL A 144 13.37 6.18 7.00
C VAL A 144 12.34 5.31 6.28
N TRP A 145 11.53 5.91 5.40
CA TRP A 145 10.57 5.16 4.59
C TRP A 145 11.23 4.09 3.71
N ALA A 146 12.36 4.42 3.10
CA ALA A 146 13.10 3.45 2.27
C ALA A 146 13.64 2.25 3.09
N HIS A 147 14.03 2.47 4.35
CA HIS A 147 14.41 1.39 5.25
C HIS A 147 13.22 0.53 5.68
N ILE A 148 12.05 1.13 5.94
CA ILE A 148 10.82 0.40 6.23
C ILE A 148 10.42 -0.49 5.06
N LEU A 149 10.53 0.00 3.80
CA LEU A 149 10.24 -0.80 2.60
C LEU A 149 11.21 -1.96 2.40
N GLU A 150 12.48 -1.77 2.73
CA GLU A 150 13.46 -2.86 2.72
C GLU A 150 13.11 -3.95 3.75
N LEU A 151 12.76 -3.54 4.97
CA LEU A 151 12.28 -4.47 6.01
C LEU A 151 11.00 -5.18 5.60
N ALA A 152 10.07 -4.48 4.93
CA ALA A 152 8.85 -5.09 4.39
C ALA A 152 9.17 -6.18 3.36
N THR A 153 10.08 -5.90 2.43
CA THR A 153 10.53 -6.89 1.44
C THR A 153 11.14 -8.11 2.12
N LEU A 154 11.99 -7.90 3.13
CA LEU A 154 12.64 -8.98 3.86
C LEU A 154 11.64 -9.84 4.64
N ALA A 155 10.71 -9.20 5.34
CA ALA A 155 9.69 -9.91 6.15
C ALA A 155 8.56 -10.53 5.32
N GLY A 156 8.47 -10.25 4.01
CA GLY A 156 7.30 -10.58 3.22
C GLY A 156 6.05 -9.82 3.66
N ALA A 157 6.26 -8.61 4.15
CA ALA A 157 5.20 -7.75 4.66
C ALA A 157 4.82 -6.66 3.66
N GLU A 158 3.71 -6.02 3.94
CA GLU A 158 3.18 -4.85 3.24
C GLU A 158 3.26 -3.65 4.16
N ALA A 159 3.93 -2.62 3.70
CA ALA A 159 3.99 -1.35 4.39
C ALA A 159 3.07 -0.32 3.69
N GLY A 160 2.26 0.37 4.47
CA GLY A 160 1.32 1.37 3.99
C GLY A 160 0.80 2.24 5.12
N VAL A 161 -0.29 2.94 4.88
CA VAL A 161 -0.99 3.74 5.90
C VAL A 161 -2.42 3.29 6.06
N SER A 162 -2.94 3.44 7.27
CA SER A 162 -4.38 3.34 7.55
C SER A 162 -5.10 4.61 7.06
N ALA A 163 -6.42 4.57 7.00
CA ALA A 163 -7.23 5.75 6.66
C ALA A 163 -7.02 6.91 7.66
N SER A 164 -6.70 6.60 8.92
CA SER A 164 -6.39 7.58 9.98
C SER A 164 -5.00 8.21 9.85
N GLY A 165 -4.15 7.71 8.94
CA GLY A 165 -2.80 8.25 8.72
C GLY A 165 -1.70 7.60 9.56
N THR A 166 -1.96 6.48 10.24
CA THR A 166 -0.95 5.70 10.98
C THR A 166 -0.28 4.67 10.08
N ILE A 167 0.96 4.29 10.40
CA ILE A 167 1.70 3.28 9.63
C ILE A 167 1.17 1.89 9.95
N ARG A 168 0.90 1.13 8.88
CA ARG A 168 0.53 -0.28 8.92
C ARG A 168 1.64 -1.11 8.29
N PHE A 169 2.03 -2.20 8.95
CA PHE A 169 3.08 -3.11 8.48
C PHE A 169 2.70 -4.55 8.84
N VAL A 170 2.17 -5.29 7.90
CA VAL A 170 1.62 -6.63 8.14
C VAL A 170 2.13 -7.63 7.11
N PRO A 171 2.26 -8.93 7.47
CA PRO A 171 2.59 -9.96 6.49
C PRO A 171 1.63 -9.93 5.30
N ALA A 172 2.17 -10.06 4.09
CA ALA A 172 1.37 -10.03 2.87
C ALA A 172 0.29 -11.12 2.87
N GLY A 173 -0.95 -10.73 2.61
CA GLY A 173 -2.10 -11.63 2.63
C GLY A 173 -2.64 -11.95 4.03
N THR A 174 -2.23 -11.22 5.07
CA THR A 174 -2.79 -11.37 6.41
C THR A 174 -4.18 -10.74 6.47
N SER A 175 -5.17 -11.54 6.87
CA SER A 175 -6.57 -11.12 7.09
C SER A 175 -7.14 -10.19 6.02
N PRO A 176 -7.03 -10.53 4.72
CA PRO A 176 -7.61 -9.69 3.69
C PRO A 176 -9.12 -9.70 3.82
N VAL A 177 -9.74 -8.53 3.72
CA VAL A 177 -11.19 -8.44 3.56
C VAL A 177 -11.52 -8.95 2.16
N THR A 178 -12.55 -9.81 2.05
CA THR A 178 -12.99 -10.33 0.76
C THR A 178 -14.26 -9.62 0.31
N HIS A 179 -14.19 -8.99 -0.86
CA HIS A 179 -15.30 -8.28 -1.48
C HIS A 179 -15.79 -9.06 -2.70
N THR A 180 -17.08 -9.31 -2.77
CA THR A 180 -17.68 -9.97 -3.95
C THR A 180 -18.16 -8.92 -4.96
N LEU A 181 -17.60 -8.94 -6.16
CA LEU A 181 -17.95 -8.05 -7.27
C LEU A 181 -18.65 -8.84 -8.38
N ARG A 182 -19.83 -8.38 -8.80
CA ARG A 182 -20.62 -9.00 -9.87
C ARG A 182 -20.64 -8.13 -11.12
N TYR A 183 -20.32 -8.74 -12.26
CA TYR A 183 -20.35 -8.05 -13.54
C TYR A 183 -21.77 -7.59 -13.91
N GLY A 184 -21.88 -6.35 -14.38
CA GLY A 184 -23.17 -5.75 -14.69
C GLY A 184 -23.96 -5.23 -13.47
N ALA A 185 -23.43 -5.40 -12.23
CA ALA A 185 -24.01 -4.85 -11.01
C ALA A 185 -23.02 -3.90 -10.31
N THR A 186 -22.02 -4.44 -9.64
CA THR A 186 -20.99 -3.67 -8.93
C THR A 186 -19.71 -3.54 -9.73
N LEU A 187 -19.38 -4.51 -10.58
CA LEU A 187 -18.24 -4.49 -11.49
C LEU A 187 -18.68 -3.94 -12.85
N LEU A 188 -18.06 -2.82 -13.28
CA LEU A 188 -18.40 -2.10 -14.51
C LEU A 188 -17.59 -2.58 -15.71
N SER A 189 -16.28 -2.81 -15.50
CA SER A 189 -15.39 -3.35 -16.52
C SER A 189 -14.22 -4.07 -15.87
N TRP A 190 -13.58 -4.92 -16.65
CA TRP A 190 -12.42 -5.71 -16.22
C TRP A 190 -11.53 -6.01 -17.43
N ASP A 191 -10.23 -6.14 -17.18
CA ASP A 191 -9.22 -6.61 -18.11
C ASP A 191 -8.23 -7.43 -17.30
N ILE A 192 -8.22 -8.75 -17.50
CA ILE A 192 -7.38 -9.69 -16.76
C ILE A 192 -6.55 -10.48 -17.76
N GLN A 193 -5.26 -10.52 -17.52
CA GLN A 193 -4.27 -11.17 -18.37
C GLN A 193 -3.53 -12.23 -17.58
N THR A 194 -3.32 -13.38 -18.21
CA THR A 194 -2.38 -14.39 -17.73
C THR A 194 -1.09 -14.23 -18.52
N ILE A 195 0.01 -14.04 -17.81
CA ILE A 195 1.34 -13.86 -18.39
C ILE A 195 2.22 -15.07 -18.09
N ALA A 196 3.27 -15.27 -18.86
CA ALA A 196 4.28 -16.28 -18.56
C ALA A 196 4.84 -16.03 -17.15
N SER A 197 5.16 -17.13 -16.44
CA SER A 197 5.70 -17.02 -15.08
C SER A 197 6.95 -16.14 -15.08
N PRO A 198 6.98 -15.10 -14.24
CA PRO A 198 8.19 -14.30 -14.09
C PRO A 198 9.30 -15.14 -13.45
N HIS A 199 10.54 -14.74 -13.69
CA HIS A 199 11.68 -15.41 -13.08
C HIS A 199 11.61 -15.34 -11.55
N VAL A 200 11.74 -16.49 -10.90
CA VAL A 200 11.87 -16.59 -9.44
C VAL A 200 13.37 -16.62 -9.13
N PRO A 201 13.90 -15.68 -8.36
CA PRO A 201 15.32 -15.69 -8.02
C PRO A 201 15.67 -16.80 -7.03
N LYS A 202 16.90 -17.30 -7.09
CA LYS A 202 17.56 -18.00 -5.99
C LYS A 202 18.20 -16.99 -5.08
N VAL A 203 17.94 -17.07 -3.78
CA VAL A 203 18.49 -16.15 -2.79
C VAL A 203 19.80 -16.70 -2.22
N PHE A 204 20.83 -15.90 -2.33
CA PHE A 204 22.16 -16.21 -1.78
C PHE A 204 22.42 -15.34 -0.55
N ALA A 205 22.62 -15.96 0.60
CA ALA A 205 23.13 -15.31 1.80
C ALA A 205 24.63 -15.58 1.91
N SER A 206 25.45 -14.57 1.69
CA SER A 206 26.92 -14.68 1.79
C SER A 206 27.52 -13.42 2.40
N GLY A 207 28.63 -13.59 3.12
CA GLY A 207 29.36 -12.50 3.73
C GLY A 207 29.79 -12.80 5.16
N ALA A 208 30.33 -11.81 5.85
CA ALA A 208 30.66 -11.93 7.27
C ALA A 208 29.36 -11.82 8.09
N ALA A 209 29.13 -12.78 8.96
CA ALA A 209 27.97 -12.79 9.85
C ALA A 209 28.41 -13.05 11.29
N SER A 210 27.70 -12.44 12.23
CA SER A 210 27.83 -12.71 13.66
C SER A 210 26.47 -13.07 14.22
N GLU A 211 26.19 -14.34 14.32
CA GLU A 211 24.94 -14.85 14.93
C GLU A 211 24.95 -14.76 16.47
N GLN A 212 26.10 -14.55 17.07
CA GLN A 212 26.31 -14.57 18.52
C GLN A 212 27.09 -13.33 19.03
N GLY A 213 26.83 -12.16 18.43
CA GLY A 213 27.52 -10.93 18.81
C GLY A 213 28.93 -10.79 18.26
N ALA A 214 29.71 -9.85 18.78
CA ALA A 214 31.04 -9.50 18.28
C ALA A 214 32.11 -10.60 18.50
N GLU A 215 31.84 -11.58 19.34
CA GLU A 215 32.82 -12.60 19.73
C GLU A 215 32.93 -13.79 18.76
N ARG A 216 31.94 -13.95 17.84
CA ARG A 216 31.90 -15.09 16.91
C ARG A 216 31.56 -14.66 15.49
N TRP A 217 32.51 -14.02 14.86
CA TRP A 217 32.45 -13.73 13.45
C TRP A 217 32.79 -14.96 12.63
N HIS A 218 31.94 -15.31 11.66
CA HIS A 218 32.25 -16.36 10.70
C HIS A 218 31.86 -15.91 9.30
N TRP A 219 32.54 -16.46 8.31
CA TRP A 219 32.16 -16.25 6.92
C TRP A 219 30.96 -17.13 6.59
N LEU A 220 29.85 -16.52 6.23
CA LEU A 220 28.66 -17.21 5.78
C LEU A 220 28.74 -17.39 4.27
N ALA A 221 28.86 -18.63 3.80
CA ALA A 221 28.61 -19.02 2.42
C ALA A 221 27.65 -20.20 2.49
N ARG A 222 26.40 -19.97 2.15
CA ARG A 222 25.35 -20.98 2.22
C ARG A 222 24.85 -21.33 0.84
N ASP A 223 24.31 -22.52 0.70
CA ASP A 223 23.61 -22.94 -0.50
C ASP A 223 22.44 -21.98 -0.75
N PRO A 224 22.20 -21.65 -2.03
CA PRO A 224 21.09 -20.75 -2.39
C PRO A 224 19.75 -21.36 -2.02
N VAL A 225 18.81 -20.51 -1.59
CA VAL A 225 17.45 -20.88 -1.21
C VAL A 225 16.48 -20.42 -2.28
N GLY A 226 15.42 -21.20 -2.54
CA GLY A 226 14.41 -20.93 -3.54
C GLY A 226 14.55 -21.77 -4.80
N GLU A 227 13.48 -21.81 -5.58
CA GLU A 227 13.34 -22.67 -6.77
C GLU A 227 13.82 -22.03 -8.08
N GLY A 228 14.18 -20.74 -8.04
CA GLY A 228 14.55 -19.98 -9.23
C GLY A 228 15.93 -20.29 -9.79
N THR A 229 16.23 -19.70 -10.94
CA THR A 229 17.53 -19.83 -11.65
C THR A 229 18.38 -18.56 -11.55
N GLU A 230 17.76 -17.41 -11.32
CA GLU A 230 18.45 -16.14 -11.23
C GLU A 230 18.94 -15.82 -9.82
N PRO A 231 20.20 -15.35 -9.66
CA PRO A 231 20.74 -15.05 -8.34
C PRO A 231 20.18 -13.73 -7.79
N ALA A 232 19.60 -13.76 -6.58
CA ALA A 232 19.36 -12.59 -5.75
C ALA A 232 20.25 -12.65 -4.53
N ARG A 233 20.93 -11.56 -4.20
CA ARG A 233 21.82 -11.50 -3.04
C ARG A 233 21.17 -10.71 -1.92
N LEU A 234 21.24 -11.22 -0.70
CA LEU A 234 20.93 -10.43 0.49
C LEU A 234 21.96 -9.31 0.66
N ILE A 235 21.47 -8.11 0.88
CA ILE A 235 22.28 -6.91 1.06
C ILE A 235 22.29 -6.55 2.56
N GLY A 236 23.46 -6.14 3.07
CA GLY A 236 23.59 -5.65 4.44
C GLY A 236 23.73 -6.76 5.50
N SER A 237 23.17 -6.55 6.67
CA SER A 237 23.28 -7.42 7.85
C SER A 237 22.35 -8.64 7.86
N PHE A 238 21.68 -8.93 6.76
CA PHE A 238 20.76 -10.06 6.64
C PHE A 238 21.42 -11.39 6.26
N HIS A 239 22.58 -11.66 6.78
CA HIS A 239 23.35 -12.85 6.39
C HIS A 239 22.94 -14.12 7.17
N THR A 240 21.72 -14.19 7.69
CA THR A 240 21.19 -15.38 8.35
C THR A 240 20.42 -16.27 7.37
N ARG A 241 20.32 -17.56 7.69
CA ARG A 241 19.53 -18.49 6.89
C ARG A 241 18.05 -18.13 6.91
N ASP A 242 17.53 -17.78 8.09
CA ASP A 242 16.11 -17.44 8.25
C ASP A 242 15.72 -16.21 7.42
N ALA A 243 16.60 -15.20 7.34
CA ALA A 243 16.37 -14.05 6.46
C ALA A 243 16.43 -14.43 4.98
N ALA A 244 17.32 -15.35 4.57
CA ALA A 244 17.37 -15.84 3.20
C ALA A 244 16.12 -16.64 2.83
N ASP A 245 15.66 -17.52 3.72
CA ASP A 245 14.44 -18.31 3.53
C ASP A 245 13.20 -17.40 3.44
N ALA A 246 13.10 -16.40 4.32
CA ALA A 246 12.01 -15.43 4.32
C ALA A 246 11.96 -14.63 2.98
N LEU A 247 13.11 -14.13 2.52
CA LEU A 247 13.18 -13.40 1.27
C LEU A 247 12.88 -14.31 0.07
N ALA A 248 13.40 -15.54 0.02
CA ALA A 248 13.14 -16.49 -1.06
C ALA A 248 11.64 -16.81 -1.17
N LYS A 249 10.98 -17.04 -0.02
CA LYS A 249 9.53 -17.24 0.03
C LYS A 249 8.78 -16.02 -0.49
N THR A 250 9.13 -14.83 -0.01
CA THR A 250 8.49 -13.56 -0.43
C THR A 250 8.55 -13.36 -1.94
N LEU A 251 9.73 -13.52 -2.52
CA LEU A 251 9.96 -13.37 -3.95
C LEU A 251 9.24 -14.45 -4.77
N GLY A 252 9.24 -15.70 -4.27
CA GLY A 252 8.54 -16.81 -4.90
C GLY A 252 7.02 -16.60 -4.92
N ASP A 253 6.45 -16.19 -3.81
CA ASP A 253 5.00 -15.93 -3.70
C ASP A 253 4.59 -14.73 -4.56
N ALA A 254 5.40 -13.67 -4.58
CA ALA A 254 5.17 -12.52 -5.46
C ALA A 254 5.21 -12.92 -6.95
N ALA A 255 6.17 -13.76 -7.34
CA ALA A 255 6.27 -14.26 -8.71
C ALA A 255 5.05 -15.09 -9.11
N LYS A 256 4.56 -15.98 -8.23
CA LYS A 256 3.34 -16.77 -8.48
C LYS A 256 2.12 -15.89 -8.66
N ARG A 257 1.92 -14.87 -7.80
CA ARG A 257 0.80 -13.93 -7.93
C ARG A 257 0.87 -13.12 -9.21
N ALA A 258 2.07 -12.74 -9.62
CA ALA A 258 2.30 -11.92 -10.80
C ALA A 258 2.01 -12.62 -12.14
N THR A 259 1.76 -13.94 -12.15
CA THR A 259 1.32 -14.66 -13.37
C THR A 259 -0.05 -14.23 -13.87
N THR A 260 -0.88 -13.68 -13.01
CA THR A 260 -2.18 -13.12 -13.37
C THR A 260 -2.24 -11.69 -12.91
N ARG A 261 -2.52 -10.78 -13.82
CA ARG A 261 -2.63 -9.33 -13.54
C ARG A 261 -3.80 -8.74 -14.29
N GLY A 262 -4.33 -7.66 -13.78
CA GLY A 262 -5.40 -6.98 -14.49
C GLY A 262 -5.77 -5.65 -13.87
N SER A 263 -6.76 -5.04 -14.49
CA SER A 263 -7.44 -3.85 -14.00
C SER A 263 -8.93 -4.08 -13.94
N ILE A 264 -9.55 -3.56 -12.92
CA ILE A 264 -11.00 -3.58 -12.73
C ILE A 264 -11.52 -2.19 -12.45
N ARG A 265 -12.73 -1.92 -12.90
CA ARG A 265 -13.47 -0.70 -12.59
C ARG A 265 -14.83 -1.07 -12.04
N LEU A 266 -15.18 -0.47 -10.91
CA LEU A 266 -16.39 -0.80 -10.16
C LEU A 266 -17.13 0.46 -9.70
N VAL A 267 -18.37 0.30 -9.30
CA VAL A 267 -19.12 1.32 -8.58
C VAL A 267 -18.33 1.68 -7.33
N GLY A 268 -18.30 2.94 -6.96
CA GLY A 268 -17.49 3.43 -5.86
C GLY A 268 -17.69 2.63 -4.57
N GLU A 269 -16.59 2.08 -4.07
CA GLU A 269 -16.55 1.28 -2.84
C GLU A 269 -15.42 1.81 -1.94
N PRO A 270 -15.76 2.64 -0.94
CA PRO A 270 -14.75 3.31 -0.13
C PRO A 270 -14.06 2.42 0.89
N THR A 271 -14.59 1.23 1.16
CA THR A 271 -14.02 0.28 2.13
C THR A 271 -12.86 -0.53 1.58
N LEU A 272 -12.70 -0.59 0.25
CA LEU A 272 -11.59 -1.29 -0.39
C LEU A 272 -10.24 -0.71 0.01
N ARG A 273 -9.28 -1.60 0.24
CA ARG A 273 -7.89 -1.25 0.56
C ARG A 273 -6.92 -2.06 -0.30
N PRO A 274 -5.71 -1.55 -0.58
CA PRO A 274 -4.64 -2.38 -1.10
C PRO A 274 -4.40 -3.58 -0.18
N GLY A 275 -4.21 -4.76 -0.77
CA GLY A 275 -4.08 -6.03 -0.03
C GLY A 275 -5.37 -6.82 0.12
N ASP A 276 -6.55 -6.20 0.01
CA ASP A 276 -7.84 -6.90 0.04
C ASP A 276 -7.99 -7.86 -1.15
N VAL A 277 -8.88 -8.83 -1.00
CA VAL A 277 -9.24 -9.79 -2.04
C VAL A 277 -10.58 -9.41 -2.66
N VAL A 278 -10.66 -9.45 -3.97
CA VAL A 278 -11.91 -9.32 -4.72
C VAL A 278 -12.24 -10.64 -5.40
N GLU A 279 -13.44 -11.16 -5.15
CA GLU A 279 -14.02 -12.26 -5.89
C GLU A 279 -14.84 -11.73 -7.04
N LEU A 280 -14.38 -11.94 -8.27
CA LEU A 280 -15.10 -11.56 -9.48
C LEU A 280 -16.05 -12.68 -9.89
N LYS A 281 -17.34 -12.36 -9.99
CA LYS A 281 -18.42 -13.30 -10.33
C LYS A 281 -19.19 -12.83 -11.56
N ASP A 282 -19.84 -13.80 -12.20
CA ASP A 282 -20.71 -13.60 -13.35
C ASP A 282 -19.95 -13.05 -14.58
N LEU A 283 -18.64 -13.35 -14.70
CA LEU A 283 -17.84 -12.99 -15.85
C LEU A 283 -18.05 -13.97 -16.99
N PRO A 284 -18.11 -13.51 -18.25
CA PRO A 284 -18.13 -14.39 -19.41
C PRO A 284 -16.80 -15.18 -19.55
N GLY A 285 -16.86 -16.41 -20.07
CA GLY A 285 -15.70 -17.19 -20.46
C GLY A 285 -14.83 -17.69 -19.30
N ASP A 286 -15.42 -18.13 -18.19
CA ASP A 286 -14.73 -18.67 -17.02
C ASP A 286 -13.65 -17.75 -16.38
N ALA A 287 -13.72 -16.45 -16.68
CA ALA A 287 -12.80 -15.46 -16.13
C ALA A 287 -13.08 -15.09 -14.66
N SER A 288 -14.07 -15.76 -14.02
CA SER A 288 -14.38 -15.58 -12.60
C SER A 288 -13.25 -16.13 -11.73
N GLY A 289 -12.93 -15.43 -10.63
CA GLY A 289 -11.84 -15.84 -9.75
C GLY A 289 -11.59 -14.88 -8.62
N SER A 290 -10.59 -15.20 -7.80
CA SER A 290 -10.17 -14.37 -6.67
C SER A 290 -8.88 -13.64 -7.02
N PHE A 291 -8.85 -12.34 -6.80
CA PHE A 291 -7.74 -11.46 -7.12
C PHE A 291 -7.42 -10.60 -5.91
N ARG A 292 -6.15 -10.27 -5.76
CA ARG A 292 -5.66 -9.37 -4.72
C ARG A 292 -5.47 -7.97 -5.29
N ILE A 293 -5.92 -6.97 -4.56
CA ILE A 293 -5.78 -5.56 -4.92
C ILE A 293 -4.33 -5.10 -4.68
N LEU A 294 -3.68 -4.56 -5.72
CA LEU A 294 -2.36 -3.94 -5.63
C LEU A 294 -2.45 -2.44 -5.38
N THR A 295 -3.28 -1.79 -6.18
CA THR A 295 -3.48 -0.35 -6.12
C THR A 295 -4.95 -0.01 -6.29
N LEU A 296 -5.35 1.10 -5.67
CA LEU A 296 -6.69 1.65 -5.79
C LEU A 296 -6.64 3.09 -6.27
N ARG A 297 -7.65 3.47 -7.03
CA ARG A 297 -7.93 4.85 -7.37
C ARG A 297 -9.43 5.12 -7.21
N HIS A 298 -9.78 5.87 -6.19
CA HIS A 298 -11.13 6.38 -5.99
C HIS A 298 -11.28 7.70 -6.76
N ILE A 299 -12.31 7.78 -7.58
CA ILE A 299 -12.61 8.95 -8.41
C ILE A 299 -14.01 9.43 -8.07
N PHE A 300 -14.12 10.63 -7.56
CA PHE A 300 -15.40 11.26 -7.26
C PHE A 300 -15.57 12.56 -8.03
N ASN A 301 -16.74 12.71 -8.62
CA ASN A 301 -17.18 13.94 -9.26
C ASN A 301 -18.65 14.17 -8.91
N PRO A 302 -19.07 15.36 -8.44
CA PRO A 302 -20.45 15.62 -8.04
C PRO A 302 -21.49 15.36 -9.14
N HIS A 303 -21.10 15.42 -10.41
CA HIS A 303 -21.97 15.21 -11.57
C HIS A 303 -21.88 13.78 -12.14
N ALA A 304 -20.69 13.16 -12.09
CA ALA A 304 -20.45 11.83 -12.66
C ALA A 304 -20.56 10.70 -11.62
N GLY A 305 -20.59 11.04 -10.33
CA GLY A 305 -20.69 10.08 -9.24
C GLY A 305 -19.34 9.58 -8.71
N PHE A 306 -19.35 8.41 -8.07
CA PHE A 306 -18.20 7.79 -7.43
C PHE A 306 -17.89 6.46 -8.11
N VAL A 307 -16.64 6.29 -8.53
CA VAL A 307 -16.11 5.10 -9.18
C VAL A 307 -14.78 4.72 -8.51
N THR A 308 -14.53 3.42 -8.38
CA THR A 308 -13.24 2.88 -7.94
C THR A 308 -12.60 2.11 -9.08
N GLU A 309 -11.32 2.37 -9.33
CA GLU A 309 -10.46 1.62 -10.24
C GLU A 309 -9.42 0.88 -9.40
N ALA A 310 -9.14 -0.37 -9.73
CA ALA A 310 -8.11 -1.13 -9.03
C ALA A 310 -7.23 -1.89 -10.03
N THR A 311 -5.93 -1.97 -9.71
CA THR A 311 -5.04 -2.96 -10.32
C THR A 311 -5.01 -4.19 -9.42
N VAL A 312 -5.08 -5.35 -10.01
CA VAL A 312 -5.17 -6.63 -9.28
C VAL A 312 -4.12 -7.63 -9.78
N GLU A 313 -3.76 -8.56 -8.90
CA GLU A 313 -2.96 -9.75 -9.23
C GLU A 313 -3.68 -11.01 -8.74
N GLY A 314 -3.22 -12.19 -9.12
CA GLY A 314 -3.76 -13.44 -8.61
C GLY A 314 -3.69 -13.50 -7.09
N ALA A 315 -4.72 -14.01 -6.41
CA ALA A 315 -4.77 -14.09 -4.95
C ALA A 315 -3.79 -15.12 -4.34
N GLY A 316 -3.07 -15.87 -5.16
CA GLY A 316 -2.08 -16.86 -4.69
C GLY A 316 -2.68 -18.17 -4.16
N SER A 317 -3.99 -18.33 -4.15
CA SER A 317 -4.63 -19.61 -3.82
C SER A 317 -4.62 -20.55 -5.03
N PRO A 318 -4.47 -21.88 -4.85
CA PRO A 318 -4.50 -22.87 -5.92
C PRO A 318 -5.93 -23.14 -6.40
N GLY A 319 -6.64 -22.12 -6.81
CA GLY A 319 -7.98 -22.13 -7.39
C GLY A 319 -8.05 -21.26 -8.64
N GLY A 320 -6.89 -20.87 -9.15
CA GLY A 320 -6.78 -20.20 -10.44
C GLY A 320 -7.16 -21.15 -11.56
N PHE A 321 -7.81 -20.63 -12.54
CA PHE A 321 -8.13 -21.18 -13.85
C PHE A 321 -7.58 -22.60 -14.10
N GLY A 322 -8.44 -23.62 -13.93
CA GLY A 322 -8.14 -24.94 -14.45
C GLY A 322 -7.99 -24.88 -15.98
N PRO A 323 -7.24 -25.79 -16.57
CA PRO A 323 -7.01 -25.84 -18.00
C PRO A 323 -8.30 -25.98 -18.80
#